data_bc69f775d2a45b8366edc43493445468
#
_entry.id   bc69f775d2a45b8366edc43493445468
#
_cell.length_a   1.000
_cell.length_b   1.000
_cell.length_c   1.000
_cell.angle_alpha   90.00
_cell.angle_beta   90.00
_cell.angle_gamma   90.00
#
_symmetry.space_group_name_H-M   'P 1'
#
loop_
_entity.id
_entity.type
_entity.pdbx_description
1 polymer ?
#
loop_
_entity_poly.entity_id
_entity_poly.type
_entity_poly.pdbx_seq_one_letter_code
_entity_poly.pdbx_strand_id
1 'polypeptide(L)'
;MEDTVIINLYFDRSEKAIQATEEKYSRYCFSIAWNVLYDKEDSDECVNDTWLATWNSIPPRKPAILSAFLGKITRNLASSFKVMPISLSPS
;
A
#
# COMPACT_ATOMS: atom_id res chain seq x y z
N MET A 1 8.98 -0.06 -15.16
CA MET A 1 8.47 -1.44 -15.37
C MET A 1 6.96 -1.39 -15.50
N GLU A 2 6.42 -2.12 -16.46
CA GLU A 2 4.97 -2.12 -16.67
C GLU A 2 4.25 -2.87 -15.57
N ASP A 3 3.01 -2.46 -15.30
CA ASP A 3 2.23 -3.06 -14.22
C ASP A 3 1.99 -4.55 -14.42
N THR A 4 1.77 -4.98 -15.67
CA THR A 4 1.59 -6.41 -15.93
C THR A 4 2.82 -7.22 -15.54
N VAL A 5 4.01 -6.67 -15.76
CA VAL A 5 5.26 -7.33 -15.38
C VAL A 5 5.37 -7.39 -13.86
N ILE A 6 5.01 -6.30 -13.18
CA ILE A 6 5.05 -6.25 -11.73
C ILE A 6 4.10 -7.29 -11.14
N ILE A 7 2.88 -7.38 -11.66
CA ILE A 7 1.88 -8.34 -11.19
C ILE A 7 2.40 -9.78 -11.39
N ASN A 8 3.03 -10.05 -12.54
CA ASN A 8 3.58 -11.36 -12.78
C ASN A 8 4.68 -11.72 -11.79
N LEU A 9 5.47 -10.75 -11.36
CA LEU A 9 6.49 -10.99 -10.34
C LEU A 9 5.85 -11.42 -9.01
N TYR A 10 4.70 -10.84 -8.67
CA TYR A 10 3.96 -11.28 -7.47
C TYR A 10 3.48 -12.72 -7.61
N PHE A 11 2.96 -13.08 -8.79
CA PHE A 11 2.51 -14.46 -9.02
C PHE A 11 3.67 -15.44 -8.97
N ASP A 12 4.87 -15.01 -9.36
CA ASP A 12 6.06 -15.83 -9.25
C ASP A 12 6.63 -15.85 -7.83
N ARG A 13 6.03 -15.13 -6.92
CA ARG A 13 6.50 -14.96 -5.54
C ARG A 13 7.94 -14.43 -5.49
N SER A 14 8.26 -13.55 -6.42
CA SER A 14 9.57 -12.90 -6.48
C SER A 14 9.54 -11.62 -5.64
N GLU A 15 10.49 -11.47 -4.71
CA GLU A 15 10.57 -10.27 -3.91
C GLU A 15 10.87 -9.04 -4.72
N LYS A 16 11.34 -9.22 -5.96
CA LYS A 16 11.52 -8.08 -6.87
C LYS A 16 10.21 -7.36 -7.15
N ALA A 17 9.07 -8.06 -6.97
CA ALA A 17 7.77 -7.44 -7.15
C ALA A 17 7.59 -6.26 -6.18
N ILE A 18 7.99 -6.43 -4.93
CA ILE A 18 7.86 -5.39 -3.92
C ILE A 18 8.74 -4.21 -4.28
N GLN A 19 9.98 -4.48 -4.64
CA GLN A 19 10.91 -3.42 -5.02
C GLN A 19 10.41 -2.63 -6.23
N ALA A 20 9.89 -3.32 -7.24
CA ALA A 20 9.38 -2.68 -8.46
C ALA A 20 8.16 -1.81 -8.14
N THR A 21 7.29 -2.30 -7.25
CA THR A 21 6.12 -1.54 -6.84
C THR A 21 6.53 -0.28 -6.08
N GLU A 22 7.47 -0.42 -5.18
CA GLU A 22 7.96 0.70 -4.39
C GLU A 22 8.58 1.77 -5.28
N GLU A 23 9.42 1.37 -6.22
CA GLU A 23 10.07 2.32 -7.11
C GLU A 23 9.07 3.10 -7.95
N LYS A 24 7.99 2.44 -8.35
CA LYS A 24 7.03 3.07 -9.26
C LYS A 24 5.95 3.85 -8.52
N TYR A 25 5.53 3.39 -7.36
CA TYR A 25 4.32 3.90 -6.72
C TYR A 25 4.51 4.47 -5.32
N SER A 26 5.74 4.58 -4.81
CA SER A 26 5.92 5.06 -3.44
C SER A 26 5.40 6.48 -3.24
N ARG A 27 5.65 7.38 -4.20
CA ARG A 27 5.16 8.75 -4.09
C ARG A 27 3.63 8.81 -4.14
N TYR A 28 3.06 8.02 -5.02
CA TYR A 28 1.62 7.97 -5.18
C TYR A 28 0.95 7.49 -3.89
N CYS A 29 1.44 6.38 -3.32
CA CYS A 29 0.88 5.86 -2.10
C CYS A 29 1.13 6.79 -0.92
N PHE A 30 2.32 7.38 -0.84
CA PHE A 30 2.63 8.33 0.22
C PHE A 30 1.67 9.51 0.19
N SER A 31 1.39 10.02 -1.01
CA SER A 31 0.48 11.14 -1.19
C SER A 31 -0.92 10.81 -0.65
N ILE A 32 -1.40 9.61 -0.92
CA ILE A 32 -2.70 9.17 -0.44
C ILE A 32 -2.69 9.07 1.10
N ALA A 33 -1.65 8.48 1.66
CA ALA A 33 -1.54 8.34 3.10
C ALA A 33 -1.45 9.72 3.77
N TRP A 34 -0.64 10.60 3.19
CA TRP A 34 -0.48 11.95 3.71
C TRP A 34 -1.79 12.72 3.76
N ASN A 35 -2.62 12.57 2.72
CA ASN A 35 -3.89 13.28 2.67
C ASN A 35 -4.85 12.87 3.79
N VAL A 36 -4.64 11.70 4.36
CA VAL A 36 -5.47 11.22 5.48
C VAL A 36 -4.80 11.50 6.81
N LEU A 37 -3.50 11.26 6.91
CA LEU A 37 -2.79 11.23 8.18
C LEU A 37 -2.10 12.54 8.55
N TYR A 38 -1.66 13.31 7.56
CA TYR A 38 -0.93 14.57 7.77
C TYR A 38 0.27 14.41 8.71
N ASP A 39 0.91 13.25 8.67
CA ASP A 39 2.06 12.93 9.52
C ASP A 39 3.03 12.07 8.71
N LYS A 40 4.30 12.47 8.71
CA LYS A 40 5.29 11.80 7.87
C LYS A 40 5.57 10.38 8.33
N GLU A 41 5.75 10.19 9.63
CA GLU A 41 6.08 8.87 10.16
C GLU A 41 4.93 7.88 9.94
N ASP A 42 3.71 8.32 10.23
CA ASP A 42 2.54 7.47 10.03
C ASP A 42 2.33 7.18 8.56
N SER A 43 2.59 8.17 7.69
CA SER A 43 2.44 7.97 6.25
C SER A 43 3.47 6.98 5.72
N ASP A 44 4.71 7.08 6.19
CA ASP A 44 5.76 6.13 5.79
C ASP A 44 5.40 4.72 6.23
N GLU A 45 4.92 4.57 7.45
CA GLU A 45 4.53 3.27 7.97
C GLU A 45 3.36 2.70 7.18
N CYS A 46 2.39 3.53 6.85
CA CYS A 46 1.23 3.13 6.06
C CYS A 46 1.66 2.65 4.68
N VAL A 47 2.61 3.34 4.05
CA VAL A 47 3.12 2.93 2.74
C VAL A 47 3.83 1.57 2.84
N ASN A 48 4.64 1.37 3.87
CA ASN A 48 5.30 0.08 4.08
C ASN A 48 4.28 -1.04 4.28
N ASP A 49 3.23 -0.77 5.05
CA ASP A 49 2.17 -1.75 5.26
C ASP A 49 1.42 -2.06 3.97
N THR A 50 1.33 -1.08 3.07
CA THR A 50 0.71 -1.28 1.76
C THR A 50 1.48 -2.34 0.96
N TRP A 51 2.82 -2.29 1.01
CA TRP A 51 3.63 -3.28 0.29
C TRP A 51 3.39 -4.69 0.84
N LEU A 52 3.32 -4.82 2.15
CA LEU A 52 3.08 -6.11 2.77
C LEU A 52 1.68 -6.63 2.43
N ALA A 53 0.67 -5.77 2.48
CA ALA A 53 -0.69 -6.15 2.14
C ALA A 53 -0.79 -6.60 0.68
N THR A 54 -0.08 -5.90 -0.21
CA THR A 54 -0.06 -6.26 -1.62
C THR A 54 0.60 -7.62 -1.83
N TRP A 55 1.71 -7.86 -1.15
CA TRP A 55 2.41 -9.15 -1.23
C TRP A 55 1.51 -10.29 -0.76
N ASN A 56 0.72 -10.05 0.26
CA ASN A 56 -0.17 -11.08 0.80
C ASN A 56 -1.45 -11.27 -0.03
N SER A 57 -1.78 -10.29 -0.88
CA SER A 57 -3.02 -10.35 -1.68
C SER A 57 -2.79 -10.90 -3.08
N ILE A 58 -1.64 -10.69 -3.66
CA ILE A 58 -1.32 -11.14 -5.01
C ILE A 58 -0.25 -12.22 -4.93
N PRO A 59 -0.48 -13.45 -5.34
CA PRO A 59 -1.75 -14.01 -5.70
C PRO A 59 -2.62 -14.28 -4.48
N PRO A 60 -3.87 -14.65 -4.64
CA PRO A 60 -4.56 -14.99 -5.88
C PRO A 60 -5.21 -13.80 -6.58
N ARG A 61 -5.30 -12.64 -5.92
CA ARG A 61 -5.93 -11.50 -6.55
C ARG A 61 -5.10 -11.02 -7.72
N LYS A 62 -5.78 -10.59 -8.78
CA LYS A 62 -5.11 -10.09 -9.98
C LYS A 62 -5.79 -8.76 -10.34
N PRO A 63 -5.26 -7.65 -9.84
CA PRO A 63 -5.89 -6.36 -10.09
C PRO A 63 -5.85 -5.99 -11.57
N ALA A 64 -6.95 -5.45 -12.06
CA ALA A 64 -6.99 -4.96 -13.43
C ALA A 64 -6.19 -3.67 -13.55
N ILE A 65 -6.20 -2.84 -12.51
CA ILE A 65 -5.45 -1.58 -12.46
C ILE A 65 -4.67 -1.56 -11.16
N LEU A 66 -3.36 -1.71 -11.26
CA LEU A 66 -2.51 -1.82 -10.07
C LEU A 66 -2.54 -0.56 -9.23
N SER A 67 -2.51 0.62 -9.86
CA SER A 67 -2.53 1.87 -9.10
C SER A 67 -3.81 2.00 -8.27
N ALA A 68 -4.95 1.65 -8.83
CA ALA A 68 -6.21 1.70 -8.10
C ALA A 68 -6.24 0.71 -6.93
N PHE A 69 -5.67 -0.46 -7.14
CA PHE A 69 -5.57 -1.49 -6.11
C PHE A 69 -4.72 -0.99 -4.95
N LEU A 70 -3.54 -0.46 -5.26
CA LEU A 70 -2.63 0.07 -4.25
C LEU A 70 -3.23 1.27 -3.52
N GLY A 71 -3.88 2.16 -4.25
CA GLY A 71 -4.50 3.34 -3.65
C GLY A 71 -5.59 2.97 -2.66
N LYS A 72 -6.37 1.96 -2.99
CA LYS A 72 -7.43 1.51 -2.10
C LYS A 72 -6.85 0.92 -0.82
N ILE A 73 -5.83 0.09 -0.94
CA ILE A 73 -5.15 -0.49 0.23
C ILE A 73 -4.58 0.62 1.11
N THR A 74 -3.86 1.55 0.50
CA THR A 74 -3.23 2.64 1.25
C THR A 74 -4.28 3.48 1.98
N ARG A 75 -5.36 3.82 1.30
CA ARG A 75 -6.41 4.63 1.92
C ARG A 75 -7.07 3.89 3.08
N ASN A 76 -7.33 2.60 2.92
CA ASN A 76 -7.95 1.81 3.97
C ASN A 76 -7.03 1.70 5.18
N LEU A 77 -5.74 1.49 4.96
CA LEU A 77 -4.77 1.42 6.05
C LEU A 77 -4.65 2.77 6.76
N ALA A 78 -4.58 3.85 5.99
CA ALA A 78 -4.47 5.19 6.57
C ALA A 78 -5.69 5.51 7.41
N SER A 79 -6.87 5.13 6.95
CA SER A 79 -8.10 5.35 7.71
C SER A 79 -8.07 4.58 9.03
N SER A 80 -7.51 3.38 9.03
CA SER A 80 -7.37 2.59 10.26
C SER A 80 -6.42 3.25 11.23
N PHE A 81 -5.32 3.82 10.74
CA PHE A 81 -4.40 4.58 11.60
C PHE A 81 -5.11 5.74 12.29
N LYS A 82 -5.93 6.45 11.53
CA LYS A 82 -6.61 7.61 12.04
C LYS A 82 -7.67 7.26 13.07
N VAL A 83 -8.31 6.12 12.92
CA VAL A 83 -9.37 5.68 13.83
C VAL A 83 -8.80 5.13 15.14
N MET A 84 -7.70 4.41 15.07
CA MET A 84 -7.15 3.77 16.25
C MET A 84 -6.89 4.69 17.44
N PRO A 85 -6.25 5.83 17.26
CA PRO A 85 -6.04 6.73 18.39
C PRO A 85 -7.33 7.17 19.06
N ILE A 86 -8.37 7.36 18.27
CA ILE A 86 -9.66 7.80 18.79
C ILE A 86 -10.28 6.72 19.66
N SER A 87 -10.21 5.48 19.22
CA SER A 87 -10.80 4.39 19.97
C SER A 87 -10.06 4.10 21.25
N LEU A 88 -8.81 4.48 21.36
CA LEU A 88 -8.03 4.28 22.56
C LEU A 88 -8.08 5.45 23.50
N SER A 89 -8.43 6.62 23.00
CA SER A 89 -8.32 7.82 23.79
C SER A 89 -9.29 7.92 24.94
N PRO A 90 -10.45 7.33 24.94
CA PRO A 90 -11.36 7.49 26.09
C PRO A 90 -10.86 6.93 27.39
N SER A 91 -9.83 6.22 27.34
CA SER A 91 -9.27 5.71 28.58
C SER A 91 -8.98 6.83 29.56
#